data_f9e1e745c90ce5cbf68b0ff1fe1cdadf
#
_entry.id   f9e1e745c90ce5cbf68b0ff1fe1cdadf
#
_cell.length_a   1.000
_cell.length_b   1.000
_cell.length_c   1.000
_cell.angle_alpha   90.00
_cell.angle_beta   90.00
_cell.angle_gamma   90.00
#
_symmetry.space_group_name_H-M   'P 1'
#
loop_
_entity.id
_entity.type
_entity.pdbx_description
1 polymer ?
#
loop_
_entity_poly.entity_id
_entity_poly.type
_entity_poly.pdbx_seq_one_letter_code
_entity_poly.pdbx_strand_id
1 'polypeptide(L)'
;MSNNINRTEIAKGVYFTAICDKRFKMNKITVNFMAQLDEKTVALNAIVPSILSKCSKTYPTLTILNNKLSSLYAARLSDTVGKLGDTQYMGLSVTSIDDAYALDNEKITDEALDILLDCLFNPVLENGIFSEKTTALEKQMLIDDIQADLNDKRSYAVQKGAEIAFKGEPAALSQDGTVELAEKITAKSAYSAYLNMLKNCRVEIICVGCNDFTGAKDKLSKAFSKIERAETAPCGSTVSKPKNSVETQIDKLSVTQSKMVMIMKSDLENPSALRIMSRVYGGTTTSKLFMNVREKLSLCYYCWSRYNEKKGAMLIDCGIENSNIEKAKAEIIAQFEDMKKGNFSDDDVLYAKLNSQNTLKTIGDSLGAIAGWYLSAIYMNDIKSPEEVMEEDMAVTREQIIEAANSMKLDTVYILTSNVEGEANE
;
A
#
# COMPACT_ATOMS: atom_id res chain seq x y z
N MET A 1 -0.47 24.65 2.94
CA MET A 1 -1.42 25.08 1.88
C MET A 1 -2.67 24.23 2.04
N SER A 2 -3.78 24.77 2.52
CA SER A 2 -5.05 24.05 2.51
C SER A 2 -5.50 23.95 1.04
N ASN A 3 -5.06 22.92 0.36
CA ASN A 3 -5.55 22.62 -0.96
C ASN A 3 -6.97 22.07 -0.80
N ASN A 4 -7.97 22.89 -1.09
CA ASN A 4 -9.33 22.41 -1.27
C ASN A 4 -9.30 21.41 -2.42
N ILE A 5 -9.18 20.13 -2.08
CA ILE A 5 -9.14 19.05 -3.07
C ILE A 5 -10.52 18.92 -3.65
N ASN A 6 -10.65 19.25 -4.92
CA ASN A 6 -11.90 19.13 -5.64
C ASN A 6 -12.00 17.72 -6.25
N ARG A 7 -12.61 16.80 -5.49
CA ARG A 7 -12.97 15.47 -5.96
C ARG A 7 -14.36 15.54 -6.61
N THR A 8 -14.44 15.22 -7.91
CA THR A 8 -15.69 15.27 -8.68
C THR A 8 -15.98 13.92 -9.33
N GLU A 9 -17.24 13.49 -9.32
CA GLU A 9 -17.68 12.35 -10.10
C GLU A 9 -17.81 12.77 -11.58
N ILE A 10 -17.09 12.07 -12.47
CA ILE A 10 -17.04 12.36 -13.92
C ILE A 10 -17.78 11.33 -14.77
N ALA A 11 -18.06 10.16 -14.20
CA ALA A 11 -18.93 9.13 -14.73
C ALA A 11 -19.40 8.27 -13.55
N LYS A 12 -20.40 7.42 -13.71
CA LYS A 12 -20.96 6.60 -12.63
C LYS A 12 -19.86 5.80 -11.90
N GLY A 13 -19.60 6.13 -10.62
CA GLY A 13 -18.59 5.50 -9.79
C GLY A 13 -17.15 5.77 -10.22
N VAL A 14 -16.91 6.83 -11.03
CA VAL A 14 -15.59 7.29 -11.46
C VAL A 14 -15.38 8.71 -10.93
N TYR A 15 -14.38 8.85 -10.09
CA TYR A 15 -14.08 10.11 -9.44
C TYR A 15 -12.72 10.65 -9.90
N PHE A 16 -12.66 11.95 -10.06
CA PHE A 16 -11.49 12.68 -10.51
C PHE A 16 -11.03 13.65 -9.44
N THR A 17 -9.74 13.64 -9.14
CA THR A 17 -9.09 14.53 -8.18
C THR A 17 -7.84 15.12 -8.82
N ALA A 18 -7.70 16.44 -8.80
CA ALA A 18 -6.51 17.14 -9.26
C ALA A 18 -5.81 17.83 -8.08
N ILE A 19 -4.50 17.64 -7.98
CA ILE A 19 -3.62 18.29 -7.00
C ILE A 19 -2.58 19.08 -7.78
N CYS A 20 -2.77 20.40 -7.83
CA CYS A 20 -1.88 21.30 -8.56
C CYS A 20 -0.78 21.83 -7.65
N ASP A 21 0.47 21.49 -7.98
CA ASP A 21 1.65 21.95 -7.26
C ASP A 21 2.74 22.42 -8.24
N LYS A 22 2.91 23.72 -8.33
CA LYS A 22 3.85 24.36 -9.27
C LYS A 22 5.33 24.09 -8.99
N ARG A 23 5.67 23.43 -7.88
CA ARG A 23 7.04 23.02 -7.59
C ARG A 23 7.50 21.88 -8.52
N PHE A 24 6.58 21.08 -9.02
CA PHE A 24 6.89 19.99 -9.94
C PHE A 24 7.06 20.48 -11.38
N LYS A 25 7.96 19.81 -12.09
CA LYS A 25 8.15 19.96 -13.55
C LYS A 25 7.52 18.80 -14.33
N MET A 26 6.92 17.88 -13.61
CA MET A 26 6.31 16.68 -14.17
C MET A 26 4.86 16.58 -13.71
N ASN A 27 4.07 15.88 -14.51
CA ASN A 27 2.70 15.52 -14.21
C ASN A 27 2.57 14.01 -14.07
N LYS A 28 1.78 13.56 -13.11
CA LYS A 28 1.42 12.15 -12.92
C LYS A 28 -0.09 12.03 -12.93
N ILE A 29 -0.60 11.11 -13.75
CA ILE A 29 -2.01 10.75 -13.82
C ILE A 29 -2.12 9.28 -13.45
N THR A 30 -2.90 8.95 -12.42
CA THR A 30 -3.15 7.58 -11.97
C THR A 30 -4.62 7.25 -12.13
N VAL A 31 -4.93 6.06 -12.65
CA VAL A 31 -6.29 5.51 -12.72
C VAL A 31 -6.32 4.26 -11.87
N ASN A 32 -6.94 4.34 -10.70
CA ASN A 32 -7.00 3.24 -9.73
C ASN A 32 -8.41 2.65 -9.72
N PHE A 33 -8.53 1.38 -10.01
CA PHE A 33 -9.73 0.59 -9.83
C PHE A 33 -9.69 -0.05 -8.45
N MET A 34 -10.77 0.06 -7.70
CA MET A 34 -10.86 -0.41 -6.32
C MET A 34 -11.92 -1.49 -6.20
N ALA A 35 -11.55 -2.63 -5.63
CA ALA A 35 -12.43 -3.75 -5.36
C ALA A 35 -12.15 -4.31 -3.96
N GLN A 36 -13.17 -4.82 -3.28
CA GLN A 36 -12.94 -5.57 -2.05
C GLN A 36 -12.04 -6.77 -2.31
N LEU A 37 -11.09 -7.05 -1.42
CA LEU A 37 -10.27 -8.25 -1.49
C LEU A 37 -11.17 -9.49 -1.39
N ASP A 38 -11.07 -10.36 -2.37
CA ASP A 38 -11.80 -11.62 -2.46
C ASP A 38 -10.89 -12.70 -3.05
N GLU A 39 -10.83 -13.85 -2.41
CA GLU A 39 -9.96 -14.96 -2.82
C GLU A 39 -10.18 -15.40 -4.28
N LYS A 40 -11.42 -15.29 -4.79
CA LYS A 40 -11.77 -15.71 -6.16
C LYS A 40 -11.25 -14.74 -7.23
N THR A 41 -11.01 -13.48 -6.87
CA THR A 41 -10.71 -12.43 -7.84
C THR A 41 -9.34 -11.77 -7.63
N VAL A 42 -8.73 -11.88 -6.47
CA VAL A 42 -7.52 -11.14 -6.11
C VAL A 42 -6.35 -11.34 -7.10
N ALA A 43 -6.01 -12.58 -7.45
CA ALA A 43 -4.94 -12.85 -8.42
C ALA A 43 -5.33 -12.47 -9.86
N LEU A 44 -6.63 -12.63 -10.21
CA LEU A 44 -7.16 -12.19 -11.50
C LEU A 44 -7.12 -10.67 -11.65
N ASN A 45 -7.42 -9.93 -10.59
CA ASN A 45 -7.33 -8.47 -10.57
C ASN A 45 -5.87 -8.00 -10.64
N ALA A 46 -4.96 -8.72 -9.97
CA ALA A 46 -3.54 -8.37 -9.91
C ALA A 46 -2.85 -8.45 -11.29
N ILE A 47 -3.19 -9.45 -12.12
CA ILE A 47 -2.55 -9.63 -13.43
C ILE A 47 -3.03 -8.61 -14.49
N VAL A 48 -4.24 -8.06 -14.37
CA VAL A 48 -4.83 -7.22 -15.42
C VAL A 48 -3.98 -5.98 -15.73
N PRO A 49 -3.53 -5.16 -14.77
CA PRO A 49 -2.72 -3.98 -15.07
C PRO A 49 -1.41 -4.32 -15.78
N SER A 50 -0.75 -5.41 -15.41
CA SER A 50 0.51 -5.82 -16.07
C SER A 50 0.30 -6.18 -17.52
N ILE A 51 -0.78 -6.88 -17.87
CA ILE A 51 -1.14 -7.18 -19.27
C ILE A 51 -1.41 -5.87 -20.04
N LEU A 52 -2.19 -4.96 -19.46
CA LEU A 52 -2.57 -3.71 -20.12
C LEU A 52 -1.39 -2.76 -20.34
N SER A 53 -0.37 -2.80 -19.49
CA SER A 53 0.81 -1.92 -19.60
C SER A 53 1.79 -2.32 -20.71
N LYS A 54 1.62 -3.47 -21.36
CA LYS A 54 2.60 -4.00 -22.34
C LYS A 54 2.34 -3.56 -23.77
N CYS A 55 1.08 -3.38 -24.15
CA CYS A 55 0.70 -3.03 -25.51
C CYS A 55 -0.77 -2.56 -25.59
N SER A 56 -1.08 -1.90 -26.70
CA SER A 56 -2.44 -1.51 -27.06
C SER A 56 -2.65 -1.71 -28.57
N LYS A 57 -3.86 -1.46 -29.06
CA LYS A 57 -4.14 -1.56 -30.50
C LYS A 57 -3.29 -0.61 -31.33
N THR A 58 -3.03 0.61 -30.83
CA THR A 58 -2.19 1.60 -31.49
C THR A 58 -0.71 1.26 -31.35
N TYR A 59 -0.32 0.66 -30.22
CA TYR A 59 1.06 0.27 -29.89
C TYR A 59 1.13 -1.23 -29.63
N PRO A 60 1.11 -2.07 -30.71
CA PRO A 60 0.84 -3.51 -30.58
C PRO A 60 2.00 -4.34 -30.01
N THR A 61 3.15 -3.71 -29.74
CA THR A 61 4.28 -4.36 -29.08
C THR A 61 4.89 -3.42 -28.04
N LEU A 62 5.48 -4.01 -26.99
CA LEU A 62 6.19 -3.27 -25.94
C LEU A 62 7.29 -2.35 -26.52
N THR A 63 7.99 -2.79 -27.57
CA THR A 63 9.00 -1.98 -28.24
C THR A 63 8.41 -0.73 -28.88
N ILE A 64 7.29 -0.85 -29.59
CA ILE A 64 6.62 0.30 -30.23
C ILE A 64 6.10 1.25 -29.16
N LEU A 65 5.48 0.73 -28.09
CA LEU A 65 5.00 1.52 -26.97
C LEU A 65 6.14 2.28 -26.27
N ASN A 66 7.24 1.59 -25.96
CA ASN A 66 8.41 2.20 -25.32
C ASN A 66 9.09 3.24 -26.21
N ASN A 67 9.17 3.02 -27.51
CA ASN A 67 9.70 4.02 -28.45
C ASN A 67 8.84 5.29 -28.45
N LYS A 68 7.50 5.15 -28.42
CA LYS A 68 6.59 6.31 -28.32
C LYS A 68 6.78 7.02 -26.99
N LEU A 69 6.80 6.30 -25.86
CA LEU A 69 7.05 6.89 -24.54
C LEU A 69 8.40 7.60 -24.47
N SER A 70 9.43 7.02 -25.06
CA SER A 70 10.78 7.64 -25.13
C SER A 70 10.75 8.93 -25.93
N SER A 71 10.00 9.00 -27.04
CA SER A 71 9.85 10.22 -27.84
C SER A 71 9.09 11.33 -27.10
N LEU A 72 8.34 11.00 -26.04
CA LEU A 72 7.68 11.93 -25.16
C LEU A 72 8.55 12.28 -23.92
N TYR A 73 9.82 12.61 -24.15
CA TYR A 73 10.80 12.97 -23.13
C TYR A 73 10.94 11.90 -22.03
N ALA A 74 10.94 10.65 -22.45
CA ALA A 74 10.98 9.47 -21.55
C ALA A 74 9.79 9.42 -20.57
N ALA A 75 8.60 9.74 -21.04
CA ALA A 75 7.37 9.50 -20.29
C ALA A 75 7.29 8.03 -19.86
N ARG A 76 6.67 7.78 -18.71
CA ARG A 76 6.58 6.42 -18.14
C ARG A 76 5.13 6.00 -17.98
N LEU A 77 4.78 4.87 -18.56
CA LEU A 77 3.57 4.12 -18.23
C LEU A 77 3.95 3.04 -17.21
N SER A 78 3.19 2.94 -16.14
CA SER A 78 3.40 1.94 -15.08
C SER A 78 2.07 1.34 -14.67
N ASP A 79 2.07 0.07 -14.38
CA ASP A 79 1.01 -0.62 -13.68
C ASP A 79 1.19 -0.53 -12.17
N THR A 80 0.14 -0.77 -11.42
CA THR A 80 0.17 -0.80 -9.97
C THR A 80 -0.87 -1.77 -9.43
N VAL A 81 -0.49 -2.48 -8.39
CA VAL A 81 -1.36 -3.30 -7.56
C VAL A 81 -1.01 -3.02 -6.09
N GLY A 82 -2.00 -2.94 -5.24
CA GLY A 82 -1.76 -2.73 -3.82
C GLY A 82 -3.04 -2.96 -3.00
N LYS A 83 -2.93 -2.83 -1.68
CA LYS A 83 -4.10 -2.92 -0.80
C LYS A 83 -4.19 -1.79 0.20
N LEU A 84 -5.41 -1.38 0.50
CA LEU A 84 -5.78 -0.45 1.55
C LEU A 84 -6.78 -1.15 2.47
N GLY A 85 -6.29 -1.66 3.62
CA GLY A 85 -7.14 -2.43 4.53
C GLY A 85 -7.77 -3.64 3.84
N ASP A 86 -9.09 -3.62 3.67
CA ASP A 86 -9.88 -4.71 3.08
C ASP A 86 -10.07 -4.58 1.56
N THR A 87 -9.49 -3.55 0.93
CA THR A 87 -9.68 -3.25 -0.49
C THR A 87 -8.37 -3.40 -1.26
N GLN A 88 -8.43 -4.11 -2.39
CA GLN A 88 -7.40 -4.13 -3.42
C GLN A 88 -7.59 -2.91 -4.34
N TYR A 89 -6.50 -2.25 -4.70
CA TYR A 89 -6.49 -1.29 -5.80
C TYR A 89 -5.49 -1.72 -6.86
N MET A 90 -5.87 -1.52 -8.12
CA MET A 90 -5.07 -1.89 -9.27
C MET A 90 -5.32 -0.90 -10.40
N GLY A 91 -4.35 -0.67 -11.27
CA GLY A 91 -4.54 0.26 -12.37
C GLY A 91 -3.28 0.64 -13.10
N LEU A 92 -3.38 1.72 -13.86
CA LEU A 92 -2.30 2.28 -14.65
C LEU A 92 -2.00 3.71 -14.23
N SER A 93 -0.75 4.11 -14.40
CA SER A 93 -0.35 5.51 -14.24
C SER A 93 0.59 5.92 -15.36
N VAL A 94 0.50 7.19 -15.78
CA VAL A 94 1.47 7.80 -16.66
C VAL A 94 2.13 8.99 -15.97
N THR A 95 3.43 9.14 -16.17
CA THR A 95 4.22 10.27 -15.68
C THR A 95 4.97 10.87 -16.86
N SER A 96 4.84 12.18 -17.07
CA SER A 96 5.48 12.91 -18.15
C SER A 96 6.02 14.26 -17.65
N ILE A 97 6.89 14.90 -18.39
CA ILE A 97 7.18 16.32 -18.17
C ILE A 97 5.92 17.15 -18.46
N ASP A 98 5.82 18.30 -17.83
CA ASP A 98 4.76 19.26 -18.16
C ASP A 98 5.05 19.95 -19.51
N ASP A 99 4.00 20.28 -20.23
CA ASP A 99 4.05 20.91 -21.55
C ASP A 99 4.89 22.20 -21.56
N ALA A 100 4.95 22.93 -20.44
CA ALA A 100 5.78 24.12 -20.30
C ALA A 100 7.30 23.88 -20.41
N TYR A 101 7.73 22.63 -20.26
CA TYR A 101 9.12 22.22 -20.37
C TYR A 101 9.43 21.45 -21.68
N ALA A 102 8.42 21.25 -22.53
CA ALA A 102 8.58 20.67 -23.84
C ALA A 102 9.13 21.68 -24.83
N LEU A 103 9.80 21.21 -25.88
CA LEU A 103 10.20 22.03 -27.02
C LEU A 103 8.96 22.27 -27.93
N ASP A 104 9.01 23.33 -28.74
CA ASP A 104 8.03 23.57 -29.81
C ASP A 104 6.54 23.54 -29.41
N ASN A 105 6.22 23.82 -28.13
CA ASN A 105 4.85 23.77 -27.58
C ASN A 105 4.14 22.41 -27.73
N GLU A 106 4.87 21.33 -27.71
CA GLU A 106 4.33 19.96 -27.73
C GLU A 106 3.40 19.70 -26.53
N LYS A 107 2.35 18.90 -26.74
CA LYS A 107 1.35 18.54 -25.76
C LYS A 107 1.66 17.20 -25.08
N ILE A 108 2.77 17.14 -24.36
CA ILE A 108 3.34 15.91 -23.79
C ILE A 108 2.40 15.25 -22.80
N THR A 109 1.82 16.02 -21.88
CA THR A 109 0.88 15.49 -20.89
C THR A 109 -0.35 14.88 -21.56
N ASP A 110 -0.84 15.52 -22.61
CA ASP A 110 -2.01 15.10 -23.35
C ASP A 110 -1.78 13.83 -24.16
N GLU A 111 -0.61 13.73 -24.85
CA GLU A 111 -0.20 12.53 -25.58
C GLU A 111 0.11 11.36 -24.65
N ALA A 112 0.73 11.61 -23.50
CA ALA A 112 0.99 10.59 -22.49
C ALA A 112 -0.33 10.03 -21.90
N LEU A 113 -1.33 10.89 -21.69
CA LEU A 113 -2.68 10.46 -21.29
C LEU A 113 -3.35 9.63 -22.39
N ASP A 114 -3.21 10.00 -23.66
CA ASP A 114 -3.75 9.21 -24.78
C ASP A 114 -3.17 7.79 -24.80
N ILE A 115 -1.88 7.63 -24.53
CA ILE A 115 -1.25 6.31 -24.40
C ILE A 115 -1.88 5.51 -23.24
N LEU A 116 -2.04 6.13 -22.07
CA LEU A 116 -2.67 5.48 -20.92
C LEU A 116 -4.10 5.04 -21.27
N LEU A 117 -4.88 5.90 -21.88
CA LEU A 117 -6.26 5.60 -22.28
C LEU A 117 -6.33 4.50 -23.35
N ASP A 118 -5.39 4.49 -24.30
CA ASP A 118 -5.35 3.45 -25.33
C ASP A 118 -4.99 2.08 -24.71
N CYS A 119 -3.99 2.03 -23.81
CA CYS A 119 -3.68 0.82 -23.07
C CYS A 119 -4.85 0.34 -22.21
N LEU A 120 -5.56 1.25 -21.57
CA LEU A 120 -6.67 0.92 -20.67
C LEU A 120 -7.93 0.46 -21.42
N PHE A 121 -8.29 1.10 -22.54
CA PHE A 121 -9.57 0.86 -23.21
C PHE A 121 -9.47 0.12 -24.55
N ASN A 122 -8.29 0.06 -25.14
CA ASN A 122 -8.04 -0.57 -26.43
C ASN A 122 -6.92 -1.64 -26.34
N PRO A 123 -7.00 -2.64 -25.43
CA PRO A 123 -5.98 -3.66 -25.34
C PRO A 123 -5.93 -4.51 -26.63
N VAL A 124 -4.76 -5.09 -26.91
CA VAL A 124 -4.63 -6.09 -27.98
C VAL A 124 -5.39 -7.35 -27.59
N LEU A 125 -6.31 -7.77 -28.46
CA LEU A 125 -7.11 -8.97 -28.24
C LEU A 125 -6.85 -9.97 -29.37
N GLU A 126 -6.78 -11.25 -29.03
CA GLU A 126 -6.74 -12.39 -29.94
C GLU A 126 -8.01 -13.22 -29.75
N ASN A 127 -8.79 -13.38 -30.82
CA ASN A 127 -10.10 -14.06 -30.75
C ASN A 127 -11.07 -13.48 -29.69
N GLY A 128 -10.98 -12.16 -29.44
CA GLY A 128 -11.87 -11.45 -28.51
C GLY A 128 -11.50 -11.56 -27.02
N ILE A 129 -10.35 -12.13 -26.70
CA ILE A 129 -9.79 -12.20 -25.34
C ILE A 129 -8.32 -11.73 -25.33
N PHE A 130 -7.68 -11.63 -24.18
CA PHE A 130 -6.25 -11.35 -24.11
C PHE A 130 -5.42 -12.42 -24.83
N SER A 131 -4.21 -12.05 -25.33
CA SER A 131 -3.29 -12.99 -25.91
C SER A 131 -2.87 -14.07 -24.90
N GLU A 132 -2.98 -15.35 -25.30
CA GLU A 132 -2.51 -16.47 -24.50
C GLU A 132 -1.03 -16.34 -24.13
N LYS A 133 -0.20 -15.92 -25.11
CA LYS A 133 1.24 -15.74 -24.91
C LYS A 133 1.53 -14.64 -23.89
N THR A 134 0.90 -13.47 -24.01
CA THR A 134 1.11 -12.35 -23.08
C THR A 134 0.60 -12.73 -21.68
N THR A 135 -0.58 -13.33 -21.60
CA THR A 135 -1.13 -13.76 -20.30
C THR A 135 -0.23 -14.80 -19.63
N ALA A 136 0.32 -15.76 -20.37
CA ALA A 136 1.21 -16.77 -19.81
C ALA A 136 2.50 -16.16 -19.26
N LEU A 137 3.07 -15.17 -19.97
CA LEU A 137 4.26 -14.45 -19.52
C LEU A 137 3.99 -13.65 -18.22
N GLU A 138 2.94 -12.83 -18.22
CA GLU A 138 2.59 -12.01 -17.05
C GLU A 138 2.16 -12.87 -15.85
N LYS A 139 1.50 -14.01 -16.09
CA LYS A 139 1.20 -14.99 -15.05
C LYS A 139 2.48 -15.56 -14.42
N GLN A 140 3.48 -15.92 -15.24
CA GLN A 140 4.75 -16.41 -14.70
C GLN A 140 5.44 -15.32 -13.87
N MET A 141 5.46 -14.07 -14.35
CA MET A 141 6.02 -12.95 -13.58
C MET A 141 5.30 -12.77 -12.25
N LEU A 142 3.96 -12.82 -12.22
CA LEU A 142 3.19 -12.74 -10.98
C LEU A 142 3.53 -13.88 -10.01
N ILE A 143 3.70 -15.10 -10.51
CA ILE A 143 4.13 -16.24 -9.69
C ILE A 143 5.53 -16.03 -9.13
N ASP A 144 6.45 -15.56 -9.97
CA ASP A 144 7.84 -15.30 -9.57
C ASP A 144 7.91 -14.19 -8.49
N ASP A 145 7.10 -13.14 -8.62
CA ASP A 145 7.00 -12.05 -7.63
C ASP A 145 6.43 -12.56 -6.29
N ILE A 146 5.35 -13.34 -6.32
CA ILE A 146 4.79 -13.97 -5.11
C ILE A 146 5.83 -14.88 -4.43
N GLN A 147 6.57 -15.67 -5.21
CA GLN A 147 7.62 -16.54 -4.67
C GLN A 147 8.80 -15.75 -4.13
N ALA A 148 9.16 -14.64 -4.75
CA ALA A 148 10.21 -13.75 -4.25
C ALA A 148 9.85 -13.16 -2.87
N ASP A 149 8.60 -12.73 -2.68
CA ASP A 149 8.10 -12.27 -1.38
C ASP A 149 8.12 -13.38 -0.32
N LEU A 150 7.79 -14.63 -0.70
CA LEU A 150 7.89 -15.79 0.21
C LEU A 150 9.35 -16.14 0.56
N ASN A 151 10.30 -15.82 -0.32
CA ASN A 151 11.73 -16.04 -0.07
C ASN A 151 12.34 -14.96 0.85
N ASP A 152 11.81 -13.73 0.85
CA ASP A 152 12.13 -12.76 1.89
C ASP A 152 11.44 -13.16 3.21
N LYS A 153 12.21 -13.76 4.11
CA LYS A 153 11.69 -14.30 5.37
C LYS A 153 11.08 -13.26 6.30
N ARG A 154 11.42 -11.99 6.12
CA ARG A 154 10.80 -10.88 6.85
C ARG A 154 9.41 -10.59 6.26
N SER A 155 9.31 -10.38 4.97
CA SER A 155 8.04 -10.17 4.26
C SER A 155 7.08 -11.35 4.49
N TYR A 156 7.59 -12.58 4.38
CA TYR A 156 6.86 -13.79 4.69
C TYR A 156 6.28 -13.79 6.12
N ALA A 157 7.11 -13.48 7.13
CA ALA A 157 6.66 -13.46 8.52
C ALA A 157 5.59 -12.39 8.77
N VAL A 158 5.74 -11.19 8.18
CA VAL A 158 4.75 -10.11 8.28
C VAL A 158 3.43 -10.52 7.61
N GLN A 159 3.48 -11.14 6.44
CA GLN A 159 2.29 -11.63 5.74
C GLN A 159 1.58 -12.71 6.55
N LYS A 160 2.31 -13.71 7.07
CA LYS A 160 1.75 -14.77 7.91
C LYS A 160 1.12 -14.24 9.19
N GLY A 161 1.80 -13.31 9.87
CA GLY A 161 1.23 -12.61 11.02
C GLY A 161 -0.09 -11.90 10.69
N ALA A 162 -0.16 -11.22 9.54
CA ALA A 162 -1.37 -10.55 9.08
C ALA A 162 -2.48 -11.55 8.70
N GLU A 163 -2.16 -12.66 8.02
CA GLU A 163 -3.13 -13.73 7.70
C GLU A 163 -3.80 -14.27 8.96
N ILE A 164 -3.03 -14.49 10.04
CA ILE A 164 -3.54 -14.98 11.32
C ILE A 164 -4.35 -13.89 12.03
N ALA A 165 -3.81 -12.68 12.11
CA ALA A 165 -4.45 -11.58 12.82
C ALA A 165 -5.80 -11.18 12.21
N PHE A 166 -5.89 -11.18 10.89
CA PHE A 166 -7.10 -10.78 10.15
C PHE A 166 -7.88 -11.97 9.59
N LYS A 167 -7.68 -13.17 10.13
CA LYS A 167 -8.37 -14.38 9.69
C LYS A 167 -9.89 -14.17 9.64
N GLY A 168 -10.49 -14.45 8.47
CA GLY A 168 -11.91 -14.21 8.20
C GLY A 168 -12.26 -12.80 7.74
N GLU A 169 -11.29 -11.89 7.67
CA GLU A 169 -11.42 -10.55 7.10
C GLU A 169 -10.72 -10.50 5.74
N PRO A 170 -11.18 -9.66 4.78
CA PRO A 170 -10.51 -9.52 3.48
C PRO A 170 -9.02 -9.10 3.59
N ALA A 171 -8.67 -8.32 4.61
CA ALA A 171 -7.29 -7.89 4.87
C ALA A 171 -6.29 -9.03 5.12
N ALA A 172 -6.77 -10.25 5.42
CA ALA A 172 -5.91 -11.43 5.52
C ALA A 172 -5.27 -11.82 4.18
N LEU A 173 -5.91 -11.47 3.05
CA LEU A 173 -5.42 -11.81 1.72
C LEU A 173 -4.25 -10.92 1.31
N SER A 174 -3.25 -11.50 0.62
CA SER A 174 -2.27 -10.74 -0.14
C SER A 174 -2.94 -10.02 -1.30
N GLN A 175 -2.42 -8.85 -1.67
CA GLN A 175 -2.89 -8.10 -2.84
C GLN A 175 -2.68 -8.84 -4.17
N ASP A 176 -1.71 -9.74 -4.23
CA ASP A 176 -1.33 -10.51 -5.42
C ASP A 176 -1.96 -11.92 -5.42
N GLY A 177 -2.62 -12.28 -4.33
CA GLY A 177 -3.16 -13.62 -4.11
C GLY A 177 -2.09 -14.62 -3.70
N THR A 178 -2.22 -15.87 -4.16
CA THR A 178 -1.27 -16.96 -3.91
C THR A 178 -0.82 -17.59 -5.22
N VAL A 179 0.28 -18.35 -5.19
CA VAL A 179 0.78 -19.12 -6.35
C VAL A 179 -0.31 -20.01 -6.93
N GLU A 180 -1.06 -20.72 -6.08
CA GLU A 180 -2.11 -21.64 -6.51
C GLU A 180 -3.29 -20.92 -7.21
N LEU A 181 -3.56 -19.68 -6.83
CA LEU A 181 -4.56 -18.84 -7.50
C LEU A 181 -4.02 -18.30 -8.83
N ALA A 182 -2.76 -17.87 -8.85
CA ALA A 182 -2.10 -17.36 -10.05
C ALA A 182 -1.96 -18.46 -11.13
N GLU A 183 -1.61 -19.69 -10.75
CA GLU A 183 -1.51 -20.83 -11.68
C GLU A 183 -2.81 -21.11 -12.46
N LYS A 184 -3.97 -20.83 -11.85
CA LYS A 184 -5.29 -21.06 -12.46
C LYS A 184 -5.69 -19.97 -13.48
N ILE A 185 -4.92 -18.88 -13.59
CA ILE A 185 -5.21 -17.78 -14.51
C ILE A 185 -5.09 -18.25 -15.97
N THR A 186 -6.09 -17.90 -16.77
CA THR A 186 -6.14 -18.10 -18.22
C THR A 186 -6.39 -16.76 -18.91
N ALA A 187 -6.09 -16.65 -20.19
CA ALA A 187 -6.37 -15.45 -20.99
C ALA A 187 -7.87 -15.05 -20.93
N LYS A 188 -8.75 -16.04 -20.94
CA LYS A 188 -10.19 -15.84 -20.81
C LYS A 188 -10.60 -15.33 -19.45
N SER A 189 -10.07 -15.89 -18.36
CA SER A 189 -10.40 -15.44 -17.00
C SER A 189 -9.83 -14.05 -16.70
N ALA A 190 -8.61 -13.75 -17.15
CA ALA A 190 -8.00 -12.42 -17.04
C ALA A 190 -8.80 -11.37 -17.82
N TYR A 191 -9.25 -11.70 -19.04
CA TYR A 191 -10.09 -10.78 -19.82
C TYR A 191 -11.47 -10.56 -19.15
N SER A 192 -12.07 -11.60 -18.58
CA SER A 192 -13.30 -11.45 -17.81
C SER A 192 -13.13 -10.56 -16.58
N ALA A 193 -11.98 -10.67 -15.88
CA ALA A 193 -11.65 -9.79 -14.76
C ALA A 193 -11.46 -8.33 -15.23
N TYR A 194 -10.81 -8.10 -16.36
CA TYR A 194 -10.69 -6.77 -16.97
C TYR A 194 -12.06 -6.15 -17.26
N LEU A 195 -12.98 -6.89 -17.88
CA LEU A 195 -14.33 -6.38 -18.15
C LEU A 195 -15.09 -6.09 -16.85
N ASN A 196 -14.96 -6.96 -15.86
CA ASN A 196 -15.54 -6.74 -14.53
C ASN A 196 -14.94 -5.49 -13.84
N MET A 197 -13.63 -5.27 -13.95
CA MET A 197 -12.95 -4.10 -13.43
C MET A 197 -13.51 -2.82 -14.03
N LEU A 198 -13.63 -2.75 -15.35
CA LEU A 198 -14.20 -1.59 -16.04
C LEU A 198 -15.66 -1.33 -15.66
N LYS A 199 -16.46 -2.38 -15.47
CA LYS A 199 -17.89 -2.27 -15.24
C LYS A 199 -18.26 -2.01 -13.79
N ASN A 200 -17.59 -2.66 -12.84
CA ASN A 200 -18.08 -2.80 -11.46
C ASN A 200 -17.18 -2.15 -10.40
N CYS A 201 -15.88 -1.92 -10.67
CA CYS A 201 -15.00 -1.32 -9.68
C CYS A 201 -15.24 0.17 -9.53
N ARG A 202 -15.19 0.69 -8.32
CA ARG A 202 -15.02 2.13 -8.08
C ARG A 202 -13.69 2.58 -8.68
N VAL A 203 -13.68 3.75 -9.32
CA VAL A 203 -12.46 4.29 -9.94
C VAL A 203 -12.10 5.62 -9.28
N GLU A 204 -10.86 5.71 -8.80
CA GLU A 204 -10.26 6.95 -8.30
C GLU A 204 -9.14 7.38 -9.24
N ILE A 205 -9.35 8.47 -9.93
CA ILE A 205 -8.34 9.10 -10.79
C ILE A 205 -7.71 10.22 -10.01
N ILE A 206 -6.38 10.16 -9.87
CA ILE A 206 -5.63 11.19 -9.14
C ILE A 206 -4.56 11.74 -10.08
N CYS A 207 -4.64 13.04 -10.30
CA CYS A 207 -3.69 13.81 -11.08
C CYS A 207 -2.87 14.70 -10.15
N VAL A 208 -1.55 14.65 -10.25
CA VAL A 208 -0.63 15.46 -9.44
C VAL A 208 0.41 16.09 -10.35
N GLY A 209 0.60 17.41 -10.24
CA GLY A 209 1.61 18.14 -11.03
C GLY A 209 1.34 19.62 -11.09
N CYS A 210 2.02 20.33 -11.99
CA CYS A 210 1.87 21.79 -12.10
C CYS A 210 0.69 22.24 -12.98
N ASN A 211 0.08 21.31 -13.70
CA ASN A 211 -1.04 21.50 -14.62
C ASN A 211 -2.38 21.57 -13.87
N ASP A 212 -3.39 22.23 -14.41
CA ASP A 212 -4.75 22.25 -13.85
C ASP A 212 -5.57 20.99 -14.18
N PHE A 213 -5.09 20.16 -15.11
CA PHE A 213 -5.68 18.90 -15.56
C PHE A 213 -7.12 18.99 -16.12
N THR A 214 -7.59 20.19 -16.51
CA THR A 214 -8.94 20.35 -17.07
C THR A 214 -9.11 19.52 -18.34
N GLY A 215 -8.15 19.58 -19.28
CA GLY A 215 -8.18 18.75 -20.50
C GLY A 215 -8.13 17.26 -20.21
N ALA A 216 -7.34 16.85 -19.20
CA ALA A 216 -7.28 15.46 -18.77
C ALA A 216 -8.63 14.98 -18.20
N LYS A 217 -9.30 15.81 -17.38
CA LYS A 217 -10.62 15.53 -16.85
C LYS A 217 -11.65 15.29 -17.96
N ASP A 218 -11.66 16.14 -18.98
CA ASP A 218 -12.61 16.04 -20.10
C ASP A 218 -12.37 14.78 -20.93
N LYS A 219 -11.10 14.45 -21.24
CA LYS A 219 -10.73 13.22 -21.95
C LYS A 219 -11.13 11.96 -21.18
N LEU A 220 -10.82 11.91 -19.88
CA LEU A 220 -11.17 10.80 -18.99
C LEU A 220 -12.69 10.66 -18.86
N SER A 221 -13.43 11.75 -18.65
CA SER A 221 -14.89 11.74 -18.62
C SER A 221 -15.48 11.18 -19.93
N LYS A 222 -14.99 11.63 -21.08
CA LYS A 222 -15.41 11.14 -22.39
C LYS A 222 -15.07 9.67 -22.62
N ALA A 223 -13.94 9.19 -22.10
CA ALA A 223 -13.54 7.79 -22.22
C ALA A 223 -14.44 6.88 -21.38
N PHE A 224 -14.65 7.22 -20.11
CA PHE A 224 -15.49 6.44 -19.20
C PHE A 224 -16.98 6.50 -19.51
N SER A 225 -17.49 7.59 -20.12
CA SER A 225 -18.90 7.69 -20.52
C SER A 225 -19.30 6.67 -21.58
N LYS A 226 -18.36 6.08 -22.30
CA LYS A 226 -18.59 5.01 -23.29
C LYS A 226 -18.77 3.63 -22.65
N ILE A 227 -18.48 3.50 -21.37
CA ILE A 227 -18.60 2.24 -20.65
C ILE A 227 -19.91 2.20 -19.89
N GLU A 228 -20.73 1.20 -20.14
CA GLU A 228 -21.93 0.93 -19.34
C GLU A 228 -21.50 0.38 -17.97
N ARG A 229 -21.51 1.27 -16.96
CA ARG A 229 -21.07 0.93 -15.61
C ARG A 229 -22.25 0.55 -14.72
N ALA A 230 -22.07 -0.52 -13.95
CA ALA A 230 -22.99 -0.92 -12.91
C ALA A 230 -22.88 0.01 -11.67
N GLU A 231 -23.73 -0.21 -10.69
CA GLU A 231 -23.53 0.38 -9.37
C GLU A 231 -22.31 -0.25 -8.71
N THR A 232 -21.37 0.60 -8.28
CA THR A 232 -20.12 0.10 -7.71
C THR A 232 -20.34 -0.41 -6.29
N ALA A 233 -19.78 -1.57 -5.99
CA ALA A 233 -19.78 -2.09 -4.62
C ALA A 233 -19.05 -1.13 -3.67
N PRO A 234 -19.51 -1.00 -2.41
CA PRO A 234 -18.79 -0.22 -1.40
C PRO A 234 -17.36 -0.76 -1.24
N CYS A 235 -16.39 0.15 -1.28
CA CYS A 235 -15.00 -0.13 -0.92
C CYS A 235 -14.70 0.58 0.39
N GLY A 236 -14.26 -0.16 1.39
CA GLY A 236 -13.94 0.39 2.71
C GLY A 236 -13.22 -0.63 3.56
N SER A 237 -12.70 -0.19 4.69
CA SER A 237 -12.11 -1.05 5.71
C SER A 237 -12.89 -0.91 7.00
N THR A 238 -13.00 -2.00 7.73
CA THR A 238 -13.48 -1.99 9.11
C THR A 238 -12.30 -2.16 10.05
N VAL A 239 -12.30 -1.38 11.13
CA VAL A 239 -11.35 -1.59 12.24
C VAL A 239 -11.52 -3.01 12.77
N SER A 240 -10.42 -3.73 12.86
CA SER A 240 -10.41 -5.12 13.29
C SER A 240 -10.47 -5.20 14.81
N LYS A 241 -11.41 -5.97 15.36
CA LYS A 241 -11.53 -6.16 16.80
C LYS A 241 -10.48 -7.15 17.31
N PRO A 242 -9.93 -6.94 18.51
CA PRO A 242 -9.01 -7.91 19.11
C PRO A 242 -9.76 -9.21 19.43
N LYS A 243 -9.04 -10.34 19.29
CA LYS A 243 -9.52 -11.67 19.69
C LYS A 243 -9.67 -11.77 21.21
N ASN A 244 -10.48 -12.73 21.67
CA ASN A 244 -10.67 -13.00 23.09
C ASN A 244 -9.41 -13.55 23.79
N SER A 245 -8.53 -14.19 23.03
CA SER A 245 -7.24 -14.71 23.49
C SER A 245 -6.17 -14.50 22.43
N VAL A 246 -4.92 -14.35 22.86
CA VAL A 246 -3.79 -14.22 21.97
C VAL A 246 -3.59 -15.52 21.18
N GLU A 247 -3.61 -15.41 19.85
CA GLU A 247 -3.28 -16.55 18.96
C GLU A 247 -1.79 -16.57 18.71
N THR A 248 -1.14 -17.69 19.00
CA THR A 248 0.31 -17.86 18.77
C THR A 248 0.51 -19.00 17.76
N GLN A 249 1.29 -18.72 16.70
CA GLN A 249 1.72 -19.73 15.74
C GLN A 249 3.23 -19.67 15.56
N ILE A 250 3.84 -20.85 15.47
CA ILE A 250 5.28 -21.01 15.27
C ILE A 250 5.49 -21.91 14.05
N ASP A 251 6.15 -21.38 13.04
CA ASP A 251 6.56 -22.12 11.86
C ASP A 251 8.08 -22.33 11.88
N LYS A 252 8.50 -23.51 11.45
CA LYS A 252 9.92 -23.86 11.37
C LYS A 252 10.32 -23.99 9.90
N LEU A 253 11.25 -23.17 9.47
CA LEU A 253 11.86 -23.20 8.13
C LEU A 253 13.38 -23.14 8.24
N SER A 254 14.07 -23.38 7.12
CA SER A 254 15.52 -23.12 7.06
C SER A 254 15.77 -21.62 7.05
N VAL A 255 16.06 -21.06 8.24
CA VAL A 255 16.38 -19.65 8.43
C VAL A 255 17.59 -19.51 9.34
N THR A 256 18.46 -18.57 9.05
CA THR A 256 19.62 -18.23 9.90
C THR A 256 19.22 -17.31 11.05
N GLN A 257 18.13 -16.61 10.93
CA GLN A 257 17.62 -15.66 11.89
C GLN A 257 16.10 -15.79 12.03
N SER A 258 15.62 -15.98 13.24
CA SER A 258 14.19 -15.99 13.53
C SER A 258 13.54 -14.63 13.26
N LYS A 259 12.26 -14.66 12.87
CA LYS A 259 11.42 -13.48 12.73
C LYS A 259 10.24 -13.61 13.68
N MET A 260 9.96 -12.57 14.43
CA MET A 260 8.78 -12.51 15.28
C MET A 260 7.93 -11.31 14.87
N VAL A 261 6.67 -11.58 14.63
CA VAL A 261 5.65 -10.57 14.32
C VAL A 261 4.60 -10.62 15.41
N MET A 262 4.35 -9.48 16.04
CA MET A 262 3.28 -9.32 17.01
C MET A 262 2.29 -8.30 16.48
N ILE A 263 1.00 -8.58 16.59
CA ILE A 263 -0.05 -7.65 16.16
C ILE A 263 -0.93 -7.33 17.37
N MET A 264 -1.07 -6.04 17.61
CA MET A 264 -1.96 -5.47 18.62
C MET A 264 -3.08 -4.73 17.92
N LYS A 265 -4.29 -4.75 18.50
CA LYS A 265 -5.48 -4.11 17.93
C LYS A 265 -6.13 -3.17 18.92
N SER A 266 -6.72 -2.10 18.41
CA SER A 266 -7.47 -1.10 19.16
C SER A 266 -8.65 -0.59 18.35
N ASP A 267 -9.74 -0.27 19.01
CA ASP A 267 -10.93 0.41 18.48
C ASP A 267 -11.02 1.88 18.93
N LEU A 268 -9.94 2.43 19.50
CA LEU A 268 -9.88 3.85 19.87
C LEU A 268 -9.98 4.75 18.64
N GLU A 269 -10.92 5.67 18.66
CA GLU A 269 -11.15 6.65 17.59
C GLU A 269 -10.24 7.89 17.74
N ASN A 270 -8.93 7.66 17.85
CA ASN A 270 -7.91 8.72 17.88
C ASN A 270 -6.65 8.27 17.11
N PRO A 271 -6.67 8.35 15.77
CA PRO A 271 -5.58 7.86 14.95
C PRO A 271 -4.26 8.60 15.19
N SER A 272 -4.29 9.89 15.49
CA SER A 272 -3.07 10.66 15.77
C SER A 272 -2.39 10.19 17.06
N ALA A 273 -3.15 9.95 18.14
CA ALA A 273 -2.61 9.39 19.37
C ALA A 273 -2.01 8.00 19.15
N LEU A 274 -2.69 7.13 18.39
CA LEU A 274 -2.21 5.79 18.06
C LEU A 274 -0.95 5.83 17.18
N ARG A 275 -0.87 6.75 16.22
CA ARG A 275 0.35 6.96 15.40
C ARG A 275 1.54 7.39 16.25
N ILE A 276 1.36 8.41 17.09
CA ILE A 276 2.45 8.93 17.95
C ILE A 276 2.82 7.89 19.00
N MET A 277 1.87 7.22 19.65
CA MET A 277 2.12 6.11 20.57
C MET A 277 2.99 5.02 19.93
N SER A 278 2.63 4.57 18.73
CA SER A 278 3.42 3.57 17.99
C SER A 278 4.84 4.06 17.67
N ARG A 279 5.04 5.37 17.40
CA ARG A 279 6.37 5.95 17.16
C ARG A 279 7.21 6.03 18.42
N VAL A 280 6.65 6.41 19.56
CA VAL A 280 7.34 6.40 20.87
C VAL A 280 7.74 4.96 21.22
N TYR A 281 6.87 4.01 20.97
CA TYR A 281 7.11 2.61 21.28
C TYR A 281 8.21 1.98 20.41
N GLY A 282 8.12 2.07 19.07
CA GLY A 282 9.05 1.38 18.17
C GLY A 282 9.26 2.05 16.80
N GLY A 283 8.87 3.32 16.61
CA GLY A 283 8.91 3.97 15.29
C GLY A 283 10.18 4.76 15.00
N THR A 284 11.11 4.87 15.95
CA THR A 284 12.33 5.69 15.81
C THR A 284 13.55 4.96 16.35
N THR A 285 14.76 5.47 16.05
CA THR A 285 16.01 4.98 16.62
C THR A 285 16.22 5.37 18.09
N THR A 286 15.35 6.21 18.64
CA THR A 286 15.31 6.57 20.07
C THR A 286 14.11 5.95 20.78
N SER A 287 13.30 5.15 20.08
CA SER A 287 12.09 4.51 20.63
C SER A 287 12.43 3.45 21.68
N LYS A 288 11.45 3.11 22.51
CA LYS A 288 11.62 2.14 23.60
C LYS A 288 12.08 0.77 23.11
N LEU A 289 11.52 0.27 22.00
CA LEU A 289 11.94 -1.00 21.43
C LEU A 289 13.40 -0.96 20.93
N PHE A 290 13.77 0.09 20.23
CA PHE A 290 15.12 0.24 19.72
C PHE A 290 16.14 0.35 20.88
N MET A 291 15.90 1.25 21.83
CA MET A 291 16.85 1.52 22.91
C MET A 291 16.96 0.37 23.93
N ASN A 292 15.84 -0.27 24.29
CA ASN A 292 15.86 -1.26 25.37
C ASN A 292 16.04 -2.70 24.84
N VAL A 293 15.35 -3.09 23.75
CA VAL A 293 15.40 -4.47 23.24
C VAL A 293 16.65 -4.69 22.38
N ARG A 294 16.97 -3.73 21.49
CA ARG A 294 18.11 -3.84 20.59
C ARG A 294 19.41 -3.36 21.21
N GLU A 295 19.49 -2.08 21.63
CA GLU A 295 20.77 -1.50 22.05
C GLU A 295 21.20 -1.98 23.44
N LYS A 296 20.35 -1.83 24.44
CA LYS A 296 20.70 -2.13 25.84
C LYS A 296 20.82 -3.61 26.11
N LEU A 297 19.89 -4.43 25.64
CA LEU A 297 19.85 -5.86 25.92
C LEU A 297 20.40 -6.73 24.79
N SER A 298 20.66 -6.15 23.62
CA SER A 298 21.18 -6.84 22.43
C SER A 298 20.41 -8.13 22.08
N LEU A 299 19.08 -8.12 22.28
CA LEU A 299 18.25 -9.31 22.08
C LEU A 299 17.85 -9.52 20.61
N CYS A 300 17.99 -8.49 19.77
CA CYS A 300 17.55 -8.53 18.38
C CYS A 300 18.43 -7.64 17.48
N TYR A 301 18.39 -7.91 16.18
CA TYR A 301 19.06 -7.11 15.16
C TYR A 301 18.26 -5.87 14.79
N TYR A 302 16.93 -6.00 14.79
CA TYR A 302 15.99 -4.90 14.62
C TYR A 302 14.70 -5.23 15.38
N CYS A 303 14.06 -4.20 15.90
CA CYS A 303 12.73 -4.27 16.47
C CYS A 303 12.05 -2.92 16.27
N TRP A 304 10.92 -2.92 15.62
CA TRP A 304 10.18 -1.69 15.33
C TRP A 304 8.67 -1.91 15.36
N SER A 305 7.90 -0.83 15.47
CA SER A 305 6.43 -0.88 15.40
C SER A 305 5.89 0.11 14.38
N ARG A 306 4.74 -0.25 13.79
CA ARG A 306 4.00 0.58 12.86
C ARG A 306 2.49 0.41 13.06
N TYR A 307 1.79 1.52 13.19
CA TYR A 307 0.34 1.55 13.26
C TYR A 307 -0.29 1.57 11.87
N ASN A 308 -1.28 0.71 11.65
CA ASN A 308 -2.13 0.64 10.48
C ASN A 308 -3.53 1.16 10.83
N GLU A 309 -3.78 2.42 10.50
CA GLU A 309 -5.03 3.12 10.78
C GLU A 309 -6.25 2.44 10.15
N LYS A 310 -6.09 1.88 8.94
CA LYS A 310 -7.18 1.21 8.20
C LYS A 310 -7.75 0.00 8.91
N LYS A 311 -6.95 -0.62 9.76
CA LYS A 311 -7.33 -1.84 10.50
C LYS A 311 -7.36 -1.64 12.02
N GLY A 312 -7.00 -0.46 12.53
CA GLY A 312 -6.86 -0.22 13.96
C GLY A 312 -5.79 -1.11 14.61
N ALA A 313 -4.75 -1.47 13.85
CA ALA A 313 -3.78 -2.47 14.26
C ALA A 313 -2.36 -1.92 14.28
N MET A 314 -1.57 -2.29 15.28
CA MET A 314 -0.14 -2.02 15.35
C MET A 314 0.62 -3.33 15.11
N LEU A 315 1.48 -3.31 14.10
CA LEU A 315 2.43 -4.36 13.80
C LEU A 315 3.72 -4.08 14.54
N ILE A 316 4.29 -5.10 15.20
CA ILE A 316 5.64 -5.14 15.75
C ILE A 316 6.39 -6.21 14.99
N ASP A 317 7.56 -5.89 14.43
CA ASP A 317 8.39 -6.77 13.63
C ASP A 317 9.80 -6.78 14.20
N CYS A 318 10.33 -7.98 14.45
CA CYS A 318 11.59 -8.19 15.15
C CYS A 318 12.40 -9.32 14.51
N GLY A 319 13.68 -9.06 14.23
CA GLY A 319 14.64 -10.07 13.78
C GLY A 319 15.54 -10.51 14.93
N ILE A 320 15.51 -11.80 15.30
CA ILE A 320 15.98 -12.31 16.58
C ILE A 320 16.83 -13.56 16.38
N GLU A 321 17.83 -13.79 17.23
CA GLU A 321 18.48 -15.09 17.34
C GLU A 321 17.57 -16.10 18.04
N ASN A 322 17.62 -17.37 17.61
CA ASN A 322 16.75 -18.43 18.13
C ASN A 322 16.75 -18.53 19.67
N SER A 323 17.94 -18.39 20.29
CA SER A 323 18.12 -18.44 21.74
C SER A 323 17.48 -17.29 22.51
N ASN A 324 17.15 -16.19 21.83
CA ASN A 324 16.67 -14.96 22.45
C ASN A 324 15.15 -14.74 22.27
N ILE A 325 14.43 -15.62 21.57
CA ILE A 325 13.01 -15.42 21.21
C ILE A 325 12.15 -15.10 22.45
N GLU A 326 12.17 -15.95 23.49
CA GLU A 326 11.32 -15.75 24.66
C GLU A 326 11.73 -14.53 25.47
N LYS A 327 13.02 -14.24 25.56
CA LYS A 327 13.53 -13.03 26.25
C LYS A 327 13.11 -11.76 25.50
N ALA A 328 13.26 -11.74 24.19
CA ALA A 328 12.87 -10.59 23.37
C ALA A 328 11.36 -10.37 23.42
N LYS A 329 10.55 -11.44 23.32
CA LYS A 329 9.10 -11.38 23.47
C LYS A 329 8.68 -10.79 24.81
N ALA A 330 9.26 -11.28 25.90
CA ALA A 330 8.98 -10.79 27.24
C ALA A 330 9.34 -9.30 27.38
N GLU A 331 10.51 -8.90 26.89
CA GLU A 331 10.94 -7.49 26.94
C GLU A 331 10.09 -6.58 26.09
N ILE A 332 9.71 -6.98 24.86
CA ILE A 332 8.80 -6.23 24.00
C ILE A 332 7.48 -5.96 24.74
N ILE A 333 6.91 -6.98 25.39
CA ILE A 333 5.68 -6.83 26.18
C ILE A 333 5.93 -5.93 27.40
N ALA A 334 7.04 -6.08 28.13
CA ALA A 334 7.35 -5.24 29.28
C ALA A 334 7.49 -3.76 28.90
N GLN A 335 8.15 -3.47 27.78
CA GLN A 335 8.24 -2.10 27.27
C GLN A 335 6.86 -1.53 26.88
N PHE A 336 5.92 -2.38 26.44
CA PHE A 336 4.56 -1.94 26.16
C PHE A 336 3.78 -1.67 27.45
N GLU A 337 3.93 -2.48 28.48
CA GLU A 337 3.35 -2.21 29.80
C GLU A 337 3.91 -0.92 30.43
N ASP A 338 5.16 -0.58 30.14
CA ASP A 338 5.73 0.72 30.50
C ASP A 338 5.07 1.88 29.75
N MET A 339 4.72 1.71 28.46
CA MET A 339 3.95 2.71 27.71
C MET A 339 2.60 2.98 28.37
N LYS A 340 1.88 1.95 28.80
CA LYS A 340 0.58 2.07 29.49
C LYS A 340 0.66 2.83 30.82
N LYS A 341 1.80 2.69 31.51
CA LYS A 341 2.06 3.39 32.81
C LYS A 341 2.58 4.82 32.60
N GLY A 342 2.86 5.21 31.36
CA GLY A 342 3.48 6.50 31.05
C GLY A 342 4.98 6.54 31.33
N ASN A 343 5.68 5.41 31.43
CA ASN A 343 7.11 5.35 31.66
C ASN A 343 7.92 5.60 30.36
N PHE A 344 7.79 6.79 29.82
CA PHE A 344 8.56 7.33 28.69
C PHE A 344 8.84 8.82 28.94
N SER A 345 9.92 9.33 28.41
CA SER A 345 10.34 10.73 28.63
C SER A 345 9.61 11.69 27.70
N ASP A 346 9.69 12.99 28.00
CA ASP A 346 9.19 14.03 27.09
C ASP A 346 10.04 14.10 25.81
N ASP A 347 11.32 13.75 25.88
CA ASP A 347 12.19 13.63 24.71
C ASP A 347 11.74 12.50 23.78
N ASP A 348 11.30 11.34 24.31
CA ASP A 348 10.74 10.26 23.50
C ASP A 348 9.51 10.72 22.70
N VAL A 349 8.64 11.50 23.35
CA VAL A 349 7.47 12.10 22.69
C VAL A 349 7.88 13.14 21.64
N LEU A 350 8.85 14.01 21.98
CA LEU A 350 9.37 15.02 21.06
C LEU A 350 9.96 14.37 19.81
N TYR A 351 10.83 13.37 19.97
CA TYR A 351 11.46 12.67 18.83
C TYR A 351 10.43 11.91 17.98
N ALA A 352 9.42 11.30 18.58
CA ALA A 352 8.32 10.67 17.85
C ALA A 352 7.52 11.67 17.00
N LYS A 353 7.21 12.85 17.55
CA LYS A 353 6.54 13.94 16.84
C LYS A 353 7.38 14.50 15.70
N LEU A 354 8.67 14.77 15.95
CA LEU A 354 9.61 15.24 14.92
C LEU A 354 9.78 14.22 13.79
N ASN A 355 9.82 12.92 14.12
CA ASN A 355 9.85 11.86 13.13
C ASN A 355 8.55 11.83 12.30
N SER A 356 7.36 12.00 12.93
CA SER A 356 6.10 12.13 12.20
C SER A 356 6.12 13.33 11.26
N GLN A 357 6.52 14.49 11.77
CA GLN A 357 6.64 15.71 10.97
C GLN A 357 7.53 15.51 9.75
N ASN A 358 8.72 14.92 9.92
CA ASN A 358 9.65 14.67 8.81
C ASN A 358 9.05 13.72 7.78
N THR A 359 8.41 12.63 8.23
CA THR A 359 7.73 11.67 7.34
C THR A 359 6.62 12.34 6.52
N LEU A 360 5.79 13.16 7.16
CA LEU A 360 4.68 13.83 6.50
C LEU A 360 5.17 14.93 5.52
N LYS A 361 6.24 15.66 5.86
CA LYS A 361 6.86 16.64 4.95
C LYS A 361 7.41 16.01 3.68
N THR A 362 8.02 14.82 3.77
CA THR A 362 8.58 14.12 2.58
C THR A 362 7.53 13.64 1.60
N ILE A 363 6.25 13.53 2.01
CA ILE A 363 5.15 13.21 1.09
C ILE A 363 5.06 14.25 -0.02
N GLY A 364 5.25 15.53 0.32
CA GLY A 364 5.22 16.64 -0.63
C GLY A 364 6.35 16.68 -1.66
N ASP A 365 7.35 15.79 -1.57
CA ASP A 365 8.52 15.76 -2.45
C ASP A 365 8.36 14.83 -3.66
N SER A 366 7.28 14.04 -3.72
CA SER A 366 7.07 13.03 -4.77
C SER A 366 5.64 13.02 -5.27
N LEU A 367 5.47 13.10 -6.60
CA LEU A 367 4.15 12.96 -7.25
C LEU A 367 3.44 11.65 -6.85
N GLY A 368 4.21 10.56 -6.76
CA GLY A 368 3.69 9.26 -6.36
C GLY A 368 3.25 9.21 -4.91
N ALA A 369 4.04 9.81 -4.00
CA ALA A 369 3.71 9.87 -2.57
C ALA A 369 2.45 10.73 -2.33
N ILE A 370 2.32 11.86 -3.01
CA ILE A 370 1.12 12.70 -2.96
C ILE A 370 -0.10 11.93 -3.48
N ALA A 371 0.01 11.26 -4.65
CA ALA A 371 -1.08 10.47 -5.21
C ALA A 371 -1.52 9.34 -4.26
N GLY A 372 -0.56 8.61 -3.68
CA GLY A 372 -0.83 7.54 -2.70
C GLY A 372 -1.46 8.06 -1.40
N TRP A 373 -0.99 9.21 -0.91
CA TRP A 373 -1.57 9.87 0.27
C TRP A 373 -3.06 10.16 0.06
N TYR A 374 -3.40 10.85 -1.03
CA TYR A 374 -4.79 11.23 -1.29
C TYR A 374 -5.66 10.04 -1.68
N LEU A 375 -5.14 9.01 -2.33
CA LEU A 375 -5.86 7.76 -2.53
C LEU A 375 -6.25 7.13 -1.17
N SER A 376 -5.31 7.12 -0.22
CA SER A 376 -5.55 6.62 1.14
C SER A 376 -6.54 7.50 1.92
N ALA A 377 -6.42 8.82 1.84
CA ALA A 377 -7.30 9.76 2.52
C ALA A 377 -8.74 9.70 1.98
N ILE A 378 -8.89 9.61 0.65
CA ILE A 378 -10.19 9.39 -0.01
C ILE A 378 -10.81 8.05 0.39
N TYR A 379 -9.99 7.00 0.47
CA TYR A 379 -10.43 5.67 0.89
C TYR A 379 -10.95 5.67 2.34
N MET A 380 -10.27 6.37 3.25
CA MET A 380 -10.66 6.50 4.65
C MET A 380 -11.85 7.47 4.85
N ASN A 381 -12.28 8.16 3.79
CA ASN A 381 -13.27 9.24 3.86
C ASN A 381 -12.89 10.37 4.85
N ASP A 382 -11.57 10.57 5.04
CA ASP A 382 -10.97 11.63 5.84
C ASP A 382 -9.88 12.33 5.02
N ILE A 383 -10.34 13.27 4.15
CA ILE A 383 -9.48 13.94 3.18
C ILE A 383 -8.76 15.10 3.88
N LYS A 384 -7.61 14.78 4.49
CA LYS A 384 -6.70 15.74 5.10
C LYS A 384 -5.40 15.83 4.32
N SER A 385 -4.81 17.01 4.28
CA SER A 385 -3.45 17.19 3.78
C SER A 385 -2.42 16.61 4.76
N PRO A 386 -1.20 16.31 4.30
CA PRO A 386 -0.11 15.93 5.20
C PRO A 386 0.16 16.99 6.30
N GLU A 387 -0.01 18.27 5.99
CA GLU A 387 0.14 19.38 6.91
C GLU A 387 -0.91 19.36 8.02
N GLU A 388 -2.18 19.13 7.68
CA GLU A 388 -3.27 19.02 8.68
C GLU A 388 -3.05 17.84 9.62
N VAL A 389 -2.64 16.69 9.09
CA VAL A 389 -2.32 15.50 9.90
C VAL A 389 -1.07 15.75 10.76
N MET A 390 -0.09 16.51 10.25
CA MET A 390 1.09 16.92 11.01
C MET A 390 0.70 17.80 12.21
N GLU A 391 -0.21 18.74 12.02
CA GLU A 391 -0.71 19.61 13.10
C GLU A 391 -1.41 18.78 14.18
N GLU A 392 -2.26 17.82 13.78
CA GLU A 392 -2.91 16.89 14.71
C GLU A 392 -1.89 16.04 15.48
N ASP A 393 -0.89 15.47 14.80
CA ASP A 393 0.16 14.66 15.42
C ASP A 393 1.00 15.50 16.42
N MET A 394 1.31 16.75 16.08
CA MET A 394 2.04 17.65 16.97
C MET A 394 1.22 18.08 18.20
N ALA A 395 -0.11 18.10 18.10
CA ALA A 395 -1.00 18.46 19.20
C ALA A 395 -1.25 17.30 20.19
N VAL A 396 -0.89 16.06 19.87
CA VAL A 396 -1.09 14.89 20.74
C VAL A 396 -0.44 15.11 22.11
N THR A 397 -1.19 14.87 23.18
CA THR A 397 -0.68 15.00 24.56
C THR A 397 -0.14 13.67 25.10
N ARG A 398 0.58 13.75 26.22
CA ARG A 398 1.11 12.59 26.92
C ARG A 398 -0.02 11.65 27.37
N GLU A 399 -1.10 12.23 27.91
CA GLU A 399 -2.30 11.50 28.39
C GLU A 399 -2.95 10.73 27.25
N GLN A 400 -3.06 11.33 26.06
CA GLN A 400 -3.58 10.67 24.88
C GLN A 400 -2.69 9.51 24.41
N ILE A 401 -1.36 9.62 24.54
CA ILE A 401 -0.44 8.52 24.25
C ILE A 401 -0.66 7.36 25.22
N ILE A 402 -0.86 7.65 26.53
CA ILE A 402 -1.14 6.66 27.56
C ILE A 402 -2.50 5.99 27.31
N GLU A 403 -3.53 6.76 26.96
CA GLU A 403 -4.85 6.26 26.58
C GLU A 403 -4.75 5.31 25.37
N ALA A 404 -4.03 5.73 24.32
CA ALA A 404 -3.79 4.92 23.14
C ALA A 404 -3.07 3.61 23.47
N ALA A 405 -2.04 3.65 24.34
CA ALA A 405 -1.38 2.44 24.79
C ALA A 405 -2.32 1.51 25.59
N ASN A 406 -3.16 2.06 26.46
CA ASN A 406 -4.11 1.27 27.26
C ASN A 406 -5.25 0.67 26.39
N SER A 407 -5.59 1.27 25.28
CA SER A 407 -6.62 0.76 24.36
C SER A 407 -6.13 -0.45 23.55
N MET A 408 -4.81 -0.58 23.32
CA MET A 408 -4.23 -1.66 22.53
C MET A 408 -4.22 -2.98 23.28
N LYS A 409 -4.63 -4.04 22.60
CA LYS A 409 -4.59 -5.43 23.10
C LYS A 409 -3.77 -6.31 22.17
N LEU A 410 -2.89 -7.11 22.74
CA LEU A 410 -2.15 -8.13 21.98
C LEU A 410 -3.15 -9.16 21.43
N ASP A 411 -3.10 -9.36 20.12
CA ASP A 411 -4.04 -10.22 19.39
C ASP A 411 -3.33 -11.47 18.82
N THR A 412 -2.18 -11.28 18.19
CA THR A 412 -1.48 -12.35 17.46
C THR A 412 0.02 -12.27 17.71
N VAL A 413 0.64 -13.44 17.85
CA VAL A 413 2.09 -13.64 17.84
C VAL A 413 2.44 -14.70 16.82
N TYR A 414 3.21 -14.33 15.81
CA TYR A 414 3.75 -15.25 14.82
C TYR A 414 5.27 -15.31 14.94
N ILE A 415 5.83 -16.52 14.95
CA ILE A 415 7.26 -16.74 15.03
C ILE A 415 7.68 -17.68 13.89
N LEU A 416 8.59 -17.20 13.07
CA LEU A 416 9.31 -18.02 12.11
C LEU A 416 10.69 -18.33 12.68
N THR A 417 11.01 -19.59 12.92
CA THR A 417 12.25 -20.01 13.54
C THR A 417 12.96 -21.12 12.76
N SER A 418 14.19 -21.45 13.13
CA SER A 418 14.97 -22.50 12.47
C SER A 418 14.48 -23.91 12.81
N ASN A 419 14.58 -24.81 11.83
CA ASN A 419 14.45 -26.26 12.02
C ASN A 419 15.69 -26.87 12.71
N VAL A 420 16.81 -26.18 12.69
CA VAL A 420 18.08 -26.70 13.23
C VAL A 420 18.10 -26.39 14.72
N GLU A 421 17.99 -27.41 15.56
CA GLU A 421 18.41 -27.34 16.97
C GLU A 421 19.89 -27.00 16.95
N GLY A 422 20.25 -25.89 17.59
CA GLY A 422 21.55 -25.25 17.46
C GLY A 422 22.73 -26.20 17.49
N GLU A 423 23.52 -26.24 16.44
CA GLU A 423 24.96 -26.41 16.60
C GLU A 423 25.46 -25.15 17.31
N ALA A 424 25.72 -25.28 18.60
CA ALA A 424 26.55 -24.34 19.32
C ALA A 424 27.90 -24.34 18.59
N ASN A 425 28.19 -23.27 17.87
CA ASN A 425 29.55 -23.08 17.37
C ASN A 425 30.46 -22.89 18.58
N GLU A 426 31.37 -23.88 18.75
CA GLU A 426 32.57 -23.76 19.52
C GLU A 426 33.47 -22.61 19.04
#